data_e51d46f8ef6c317f495a87a2d9dea725
#
_entry.id   e51d46f8ef6c317f495a87a2d9dea725
#
_cell.length_a   1.000
_cell.length_b   1.000
_cell.length_c   1.000
_cell.angle_alpha   90.00
_cell.angle_beta   90.00
_cell.angle_gamma   90.00
#
_symmetry.space_group_name_H-M   'P 1'
#
loop_
_entity.id
_entity.type
_entity.pdbx_description
1 polymer ?
#
loop_
_entity_poly.entity_id
_entity_poly.type
_entity_poly.pdbx_seq_one_letter_code
_entity_poly.pdbx_strand_id
1 'polypeptide(L)'
;MQPRKGFLVWLGGLSVLGFLATDMYLPAFAAMQVDLQTPAAAISASLSLFLAGFAFAQLLWGPLSDRFGRKPVLLLGLAIFAVGCLGMLWVRDATWLLVLRFVQAVGVCAAAVTWQALVTDYYPANRTNRIFATIMPLVGLSPALAPLLGSWILAHFDWQAIFATLFAITLVLMLPAFALKPAHKKEAHADAKPITFTSLLSAKAYRGNVLIYAACSASFFAWLTGSPFILHDMGYSPAAIGLSYVPQTIAFLVGGYGCRAALQKWEGQQMLPWLLVLYALSVIGTWAVGFIPGAGLAEILIPFCVMAIANGAIYPIVVAQALRPFPQATGRAAALQNTLQLGLCFLASLVVSALIATPLLTTTSVMLVTVALAALGYRMQASAQRVQDESTQVKTSHA
;
A
#
# COMPACT_ATOMS: atom_id res chain seq x y z
N MET A 1 -18.53 -18.00 20.37
CA MET A 1 -17.58 -19.08 19.99
C MET A 1 -16.21 -18.44 19.84
N GLN A 2 -15.19 -18.94 20.54
CA GLN A 2 -13.81 -18.47 20.29
C GLN A 2 -13.37 -18.93 18.90
N PRO A 3 -12.88 -18.04 18.03
CA PRO A 3 -12.39 -18.45 16.72
C PRO A 3 -11.20 -19.41 16.90
N ARG A 4 -11.21 -20.50 16.14
CA ARG A 4 -10.14 -21.52 16.14
C ARG A 4 -8.82 -20.88 15.69
N LYS A 5 -7.67 -21.41 16.11
CA LYS A 5 -6.33 -20.95 15.70
C LYS A 5 -6.20 -20.83 14.17
N GLY A 6 -6.81 -21.73 13.39
CA GLY A 6 -6.85 -21.71 11.95
C GLY A 6 -7.54 -20.48 11.35
N PHE A 7 -8.51 -19.86 12.05
CA PHE A 7 -9.17 -18.64 11.60
C PHE A 7 -8.21 -17.44 11.58
N LEU A 8 -7.32 -17.34 12.57
CA LEU A 8 -6.31 -16.28 12.61
C LEU A 8 -5.29 -16.41 11.47
N VAL A 9 -4.83 -17.63 11.18
CA VAL A 9 -3.92 -17.92 10.06
C VAL A 9 -4.59 -17.55 8.74
N TRP A 10 -5.86 -17.90 8.57
CA TRP A 10 -6.63 -17.55 7.39
C TRP A 10 -6.80 -16.03 7.22
N LEU A 11 -7.10 -15.29 8.29
CA LEU A 11 -7.14 -13.82 8.24
C LEU A 11 -5.79 -13.22 7.87
N GLY A 12 -4.69 -13.80 8.36
CA GLY A 12 -3.33 -13.46 7.96
C GLY A 12 -3.12 -13.67 6.46
N GLY A 13 -3.55 -14.80 5.91
CA GLY A 13 -3.51 -15.08 4.47
C GLY A 13 -4.29 -14.05 3.64
N LEU A 14 -5.51 -13.69 4.06
CA LEU A 14 -6.30 -12.66 3.39
C LEU A 14 -5.62 -11.28 3.44
N SER A 15 -4.96 -10.95 4.54
CA SER A 15 -4.32 -9.64 4.74
C SER A 15 -3.10 -9.43 3.84
N VAL A 16 -2.38 -10.50 3.51
CA VAL A 16 -1.17 -10.43 2.67
C VAL A 16 -1.43 -10.68 1.19
N LEU A 17 -2.60 -11.21 0.83
CA LEU A 17 -2.91 -11.61 -0.55
C LEU A 17 -2.74 -10.45 -1.55
N GLY A 18 -3.15 -9.23 -1.17
CA GLY A 18 -2.98 -8.03 -2.00
C GLY A 18 -1.51 -7.69 -2.26
N PHE A 19 -0.66 -7.83 -1.25
CA PHE A 19 0.79 -7.62 -1.38
C PHE A 19 1.44 -8.71 -2.21
N LEU A 20 1.05 -9.98 -2.03
CA LEU A 20 1.52 -11.05 -2.89
C LEU A 20 1.16 -10.77 -4.36
N ALA A 21 -0.07 -10.34 -4.62
CA ALA A 21 -0.52 -10.01 -5.96
C ALA A 21 0.23 -8.81 -6.57
N THR A 22 0.70 -7.86 -5.74
CA THR A 22 1.42 -6.66 -6.18
C THR A 22 2.90 -6.95 -6.41
N ASP A 23 3.54 -7.73 -5.54
CA ASP A 23 4.99 -7.72 -5.41
C ASP A 23 5.66 -9.00 -5.94
N MET A 24 4.94 -10.16 -5.98
CA MET A 24 5.54 -11.44 -6.42
C MET A 24 6.04 -11.41 -7.86
N TYR A 25 5.40 -10.67 -8.76
CA TYR A 25 5.75 -10.68 -10.18
C TYR A 25 6.78 -9.61 -10.57
N LEU A 26 7.17 -8.72 -9.65
CA LEU A 26 8.15 -7.65 -9.93
C LEU A 26 9.48 -8.19 -10.50
N PRO A 27 10.08 -9.28 -9.96
CA PRO A 27 11.30 -9.84 -10.51
C PRO A 27 11.13 -10.42 -11.92
N ALA A 28 9.89 -10.69 -12.34
CA ALA A 28 9.58 -11.27 -13.64
C ALA A 28 9.40 -10.23 -14.77
N PHE A 29 9.48 -8.93 -14.49
CA PHE A 29 9.22 -7.87 -15.47
C PHE A 29 10.04 -8.03 -16.76
N ALA A 30 11.33 -8.30 -16.65
CA ALA A 30 12.19 -8.49 -17.81
C ALA A 30 11.82 -9.77 -18.61
N ALA A 31 11.50 -10.88 -17.94
CA ALA A 31 11.05 -12.10 -18.58
C ALA A 31 9.70 -11.91 -19.30
N MET A 32 8.76 -11.21 -18.68
CA MET A 32 7.46 -10.87 -19.30
C MET A 32 7.63 -9.97 -20.52
N GLN A 33 8.56 -9.01 -20.46
CA GLN A 33 8.85 -8.12 -21.58
C GLN A 33 9.33 -8.90 -22.81
N VAL A 34 10.20 -9.86 -22.61
CA VAL A 34 10.75 -10.71 -23.69
C VAL A 34 9.66 -11.64 -24.23
N ASP A 35 8.94 -12.34 -23.35
CA ASP A 35 7.94 -13.35 -23.75
C ASP A 35 6.72 -12.71 -24.47
N LEU A 36 6.25 -11.56 -24.00
CA LEU A 36 5.12 -10.83 -24.59
C LEU A 36 5.55 -9.89 -25.73
N GLN A 37 6.84 -9.81 -26.06
CA GLN A 37 7.42 -8.92 -27.09
C GLN A 37 6.88 -7.48 -26.98
N THR A 38 6.85 -6.94 -25.76
CA THR A 38 6.21 -5.66 -25.46
C THR A 38 7.18 -4.68 -24.81
N PRO A 39 6.97 -3.36 -24.98
CA PRO A 39 7.83 -2.36 -24.34
C PRO A 39 7.78 -2.44 -22.79
N ALA A 40 8.88 -2.08 -22.14
CA ALA A 40 8.98 -1.97 -20.68
C ALA A 40 7.86 -1.10 -20.07
N ALA A 41 7.45 -0.04 -20.80
CA ALA A 41 6.35 0.81 -20.41
C ALA A 41 5.01 0.07 -20.21
N ALA A 42 4.70 -0.92 -21.06
CA ALA A 42 3.48 -1.71 -20.93
C ALA A 42 3.55 -2.68 -19.74
N ILE A 43 4.73 -3.27 -19.48
CA ILE A 43 4.92 -4.15 -18.31
C ILE A 43 4.80 -3.34 -17.01
N SER A 44 5.48 -2.20 -16.90
CA SER A 44 5.40 -1.35 -15.72
C SER A 44 4.01 -0.75 -15.53
N ALA A 45 3.29 -0.40 -16.61
CA ALA A 45 1.90 0.06 -16.56
C ALA A 45 0.94 -0.99 -15.98
N SER A 46 1.31 -2.27 -16.02
CA SER A 46 0.51 -3.33 -15.38
C SER A 46 0.39 -3.15 -13.87
N LEU A 47 1.44 -2.66 -13.21
CA LEU A 47 1.40 -2.27 -11.79
C LEU A 47 0.55 -1.01 -11.58
N SER A 48 0.68 -0.02 -12.46
CA SER A 48 -0.12 1.21 -12.39
C SER A 48 -1.62 0.90 -12.47
N LEU A 49 -2.04 0.08 -13.44
CA LEU A 49 -3.45 -0.31 -13.60
C LEU A 49 -3.95 -1.18 -12.43
N PHE A 50 -3.07 -2.00 -11.84
CA PHE A 50 -3.42 -2.71 -10.61
C PHE A 50 -3.73 -1.71 -9.48
N LEU A 51 -2.90 -0.68 -9.28
CA LEU A 51 -3.14 0.35 -8.27
C LEU A 51 -4.44 1.13 -8.53
N ALA A 52 -4.72 1.47 -9.80
CA ALA A 52 -5.98 2.11 -10.19
C ALA A 52 -7.20 1.24 -9.86
N GLY A 53 -7.14 -0.04 -10.25
CA GLY A 53 -8.20 -1.01 -9.95
C GLY A 53 -8.42 -1.20 -8.46
N PHE A 54 -7.33 -1.25 -7.69
CA PHE A 54 -7.38 -1.39 -6.23
C PHE A 54 -7.99 -0.14 -5.57
N ALA A 55 -7.58 1.08 -5.98
CA ALA A 55 -8.12 2.33 -5.48
C ALA A 55 -9.63 2.47 -5.77
N PHE A 56 -10.03 2.16 -7.00
CA PHE A 56 -11.43 2.16 -7.40
C PHE A 56 -12.26 1.15 -6.59
N ALA A 57 -11.76 -0.06 -6.47
CA ALA A 57 -12.47 -1.16 -5.79
C ALA A 57 -12.66 -0.92 -4.28
N GLN A 58 -11.76 -0.18 -3.63
CA GLN A 58 -11.92 0.18 -2.21
C GLN A 58 -13.21 0.97 -1.93
N LEU A 59 -13.58 1.87 -2.85
CA LEU A 59 -14.81 2.64 -2.72
C LEU A 59 -16.07 1.78 -2.90
N LEU A 60 -15.95 0.67 -3.62
CA LEU A 60 -17.07 -0.24 -3.89
C LEU A 60 -17.23 -1.31 -2.81
N TRP A 61 -16.15 -2.01 -2.47
CA TRP A 61 -16.23 -3.19 -1.60
C TRP A 61 -16.61 -2.86 -0.15
N GLY A 62 -16.23 -1.69 0.37
CA GLY A 62 -16.64 -1.25 1.71
C GLY A 62 -18.17 -1.23 1.86
N PRO A 63 -18.88 -0.35 1.12
CA PRO A 63 -20.34 -0.28 1.15
C PRO A 63 -21.06 -1.58 0.75
N LEU A 64 -20.53 -2.31 -0.25
CA LEU A 64 -21.10 -3.60 -0.64
C LEU A 64 -21.03 -4.62 0.50
N SER A 65 -19.89 -4.68 1.19
CA SER A 65 -19.64 -5.57 2.31
C SER A 65 -20.54 -5.26 3.51
N ASP A 66 -20.86 -3.98 3.73
CA ASP A 66 -21.80 -3.56 4.77
C ASP A 66 -23.25 -3.87 4.39
N ARG A 67 -23.59 -3.78 3.10
CA ARG A 67 -24.95 -4.01 2.61
C ARG A 67 -25.29 -5.49 2.45
N PHE A 68 -24.43 -6.25 1.79
CA PHE A 68 -24.66 -7.65 1.41
C PHE A 68 -24.04 -8.65 2.38
N GLY A 69 -23.19 -8.19 3.29
CA GLY A 69 -22.46 -9.01 4.25
C GLY A 69 -21.06 -9.41 3.78
N ARG A 70 -20.22 -9.79 4.75
CA ARG A 70 -18.78 -10.07 4.51
C ARG A 70 -18.56 -11.28 3.60
N LYS A 71 -19.32 -12.36 3.82
CA LYS A 71 -19.15 -13.63 3.10
C LYS A 71 -19.36 -13.52 1.59
N PRO A 72 -20.50 -13.03 1.06
CA PRO A 72 -20.73 -12.99 -0.38
C PRO A 72 -19.75 -12.04 -1.09
N VAL A 73 -19.41 -10.90 -0.46
CA VAL A 73 -18.47 -9.94 -1.02
C VAL A 73 -17.05 -10.53 -1.08
N LEU A 74 -16.60 -11.18 -0.02
CA LEU A 74 -15.29 -11.85 -0.01
C LEU A 74 -15.20 -12.95 -1.06
N LEU A 75 -16.22 -13.82 -1.15
CA LEU A 75 -16.24 -14.90 -2.13
C LEU A 75 -16.27 -14.38 -3.56
N LEU A 76 -17.08 -13.35 -3.85
CA LEU A 76 -17.12 -12.73 -5.17
C LEU A 76 -15.77 -12.10 -5.54
N GLY A 77 -15.16 -11.36 -4.62
CA GLY A 77 -13.85 -10.75 -4.84
C GLY A 77 -12.75 -11.78 -5.08
N LEU A 78 -12.68 -12.83 -4.25
CA LEU A 78 -11.72 -13.93 -4.43
C LEU A 78 -11.98 -14.68 -5.77
N ALA A 79 -13.23 -14.87 -6.17
CA ALA A 79 -13.56 -15.48 -7.47
C ALA A 79 -13.09 -14.61 -8.65
N ILE A 80 -13.33 -13.30 -8.61
CA ILE A 80 -12.83 -12.34 -9.62
C ILE A 80 -11.30 -12.38 -9.67
N PHE A 81 -10.63 -12.39 -8.52
CA PHE A 81 -9.17 -12.48 -8.45
C PHE A 81 -8.64 -13.80 -9.02
N ALA A 82 -9.27 -14.93 -8.65
CA ALA A 82 -8.90 -16.25 -9.16
C ALA A 82 -9.06 -16.33 -10.70
N VAL A 83 -10.17 -15.83 -11.25
CA VAL A 83 -10.39 -15.76 -12.71
C VAL A 83 -9.33 -14.89 -13.38
N GLY A 84 -8.99 -13.73 -12.79
CA GLY A 84 -7.92 -12.88 -13.27
C GLY A 84 -6.54 -13.55 -13.24
N CYS A 85 -6.22 -14.32 -12.19
CA CYS A 85 -4.97 -15.09 -12.11
C CYS A 85 -4.96 -16.25 -13.12
N LEU A 86 -6.07 -16.97 -13.26
CA LEU A 86 -6.20 -18.05 -14.23
C LEU A 86 -6.04 -17.53 -15.67
N GLY A 87 -6.64 -16.37 -15.98
CA GLY A 87 -6.52 -15.75 -17.30
C GLY A 87 -5.06 -15.40 -17.67
N MET A 88 -4.22 -15.06 -16.68
CA MET A 88 -2.80 -14.76 -16.92
C MET A 88 -2.01 -15.92 -17.51
N LEU A 89 -2.46 -17.16 -17.36
CA LEU A 89 -1.77 -18.34 -17.91
C LEU A 89 -1.82 -18.39 -19.43
N TRP A 90 -2.75 -17.70 -20.06
CA TRP A 90 -2.93 -17.67 -21.53
C TRP A 90 -2.67 -16.30 -22.14
N VAL A 91 -2.17 -15.34 -21.36
CA VAL A 91 -1.83 -14.01 -21.88
C VAL A 91 -0.73 -14.11 -22.94
N ARG A 92 -0.95 -13.42 -24.07
CA ARG A 92 -0.02 -13.37 -25.22
C ARG A 92 0.28 -11.95 -25.66
N ASP A 93 -0.34 -10.97 -25.09
CA ASP A 93 -0.18 -9.55 -25.45
C ASP A 93 -0.34 -8.62 -24.23
N ALA A 94 0.16 -7.40 -24.39
CA ALA A 94 0.15 -6.39 -23.35
C ALA A 94 -1.28 -5.95 -22.97
N THR A 95 -2.22 -5.95 -23.90
CA THR A 95 -3.60 -5.45 -23.63
C THR A 95 -4.29 -6.36 -22.62
N TRP A 96 -4.26 -7.67 -22.86
CA TRP A 96 -4.82 -8.64 -21.92
C TRP A 96 -4.08 -8.66 -20.58
N LEU A 97 -2.76 -8.49 -20.59
CA LEU A 97 -1.99 -8.29 -19.35
C LEU A 97 -2.58 -7.14 -18.52
N LEU A 98 -2.75 -5.97 -19.14
CA LEU A 98 -3.23 -4.76 -18.46
C LEU A 98 -4.68 -4.94 -17.95
N VAL A 99 -5.57 -5.50 -18.77
CA VAL A 99 -6.97 -5.76 -18.38
C VAL A 99 -7.03 -6.73 -17.20
N LEU A 100 -6.30 -7.84 -17.27
CA LEU A 100 -6.33 -8.84 -16.20
C LEU A 100 -5.70 -8.33 -14.91
N ARG A 101 -4.69 -7.47 -14.97
CA ARG A 101 -4.12 -6.81 -13.78
C ARG A 101 -5.14 -5.90 -13.10
N PHE A 102 -5.93 -5.16 -13.87
CA PHE A 102 -7.03 -4.37 -13.31
C PHE A 102 -8.11 -5.27 -12.66
N VAL A 103 -8.51 -6.35 -13.34
CA VAL A 103 -9.49 -7.34 -12.81
C VAL A 103 -8.97 -7.98 -11.52
N GLN A 104 -7.70 -8.39 -11.48
CA GLN A 104 -7.06 -8.93 -10.28
C GLN A 104 -7.12 -7.94 -9.12
N ALA A 105 -6.80 -6.66 -9.37
CA ALA A 105 -6.83 -5.62 -8.35
C ALA A 105 -8.23 -5.43 -7.77
N VAL A 106 -9.25 -5.35 -8.64
CA VAL A 106 -10.64 -5.26 -8.20
C VAL A 106 -11.01 -6.45 -7.32
N GLY A 107 -10.65 -7.66 -7.74
CA GLY A 107 -10.98 -8.87 -6.99
C GLY A 107 -10.29 -8.95 -5.62
N VAL A 108 -8.96 -8.78 -5.58
CA VAL A 108 -8.18 -8.94 -4.34
C VAL A 108 -8.46 -7.85 -3.31
N CYS A 109 -8.89 -6.67 -3.74
CA CYS A 109 -9.26 -5.56 -2.87
C CYS A 109 -10.42 -5.95 -1.91
N ALA A 110 -11.33 -6.84 -2.33
CA ALA A 110 -12.39 -7.35 -1.46
C ALA A 110 -11.81 -8.07 -0.24
N ALA A 111 -10.75 -8.88 -0.41
CA ALA A 111 -10.06 -9.53 0.70
C ALA A 111 -9.39 -8.50 1.62
N ALA A 112 -8.70 -7.50 1.04
CA ALA A 112 -8.02 -6.44 1.79
C ALA A 112 -8.97 -5.59 2.65
N VAL A 113 -10.18 -5.32 2.17
CA VAL A 113 -11.20 -4.58 2.94
C VAL A 113 -11.88 -5.49 3.96
N THR A 114 -12.18 -6.74 3.58
CA THR A 114 -13.04 -7.62 4.40
C THR A 114 -12.30 -8.21 5.59
N TRP A 115 -10.99 -8.52 5.50
CA TRP A 115 -10.27 -9.12 6.62
C TRP A 115 -10.28 -8.24 7.88
N GLN A 116 -10.16 -6.92 7.74
CA GLN A 116 -10.22 -5.97 8.85
C GLN A 116 -11.61 -5.96 9.48
N ALA A 117 -12.65 -5.96 8.64
CA ALA A 117 -14.03 -6.03 9.11
C ALA A 117 -14.31 -7.37 9.84
N LEU A 118 -13.82 -8.49 9.32
CA LEU A 118 -13.95 -9.79 10.00
C LEU A 118 -13.26 -9.82 11.36
N VAL A 119 -12.11 -9.16 11.53
CA VAL A 119 -11.48 -9.03 12.86
C VAL A 119 -12.43 -8.32 13.84
N THR A 120 -13.04 -7.22 13.42
CA THR A 120 -13.96 -6.46 14.29
C THR A 120 -15.29 -7.14 14.52
N ASP A 121 -15.75 -7.98 13.58
CA ASP A 121 -17.02 -8.69 13.67
C ASP A 121 -16.92 -9.98 14.53
N TYR A 122 -15.77 -10.69 14.50
CA TYR A 122 -15.58 -11.97 15.15
C TYR A 122 -14.84 -11.92 16.49
N TYR A 123 -14.10 -10.84 16.76
CA TYR A 123 -13.36 -10.69 18.01
C TYR A 123 -13.95 -9.54 18.85
N PRO A 124 -14.04 -9.72 20.18
CA PRO A 124 -14.50 -8.66 21.07
C PRO A 124 -13.51 -7.48 21.09
N ALA A 125 -14.00 -6.28 21.34
CA ALA A 125 -13.23 -5.02 21.26
C ALA A 125 -11.91 -5.07 22.05
N ASN A 126 -11.88 -5.71 23.23
CA ASN A 126 -10.69 -5.84 24.06
C ASN A 126 -9.60 -6.76 23.45
N ARG A 127 -9.92 -7.62 22.47
CA ARG A 127 -8.98 -8.51 21.78
C ARG A 127 -8.63 -8.04 20.37
N THR A 128 -9.42 -7.18 19.77
CA THR A 128 -9.23 -6.69 18.40
C THR A 128 -7.84 -6.13 18.17
N ASN A 129 -7.34 -5.27 19.07
CA ASN A 129 -6.00 -4.71 18.98
C ASN A 129 -4.90 -5.77 19.01
N ARG A 130 -5.06 -6.83 19.83
CA ARG A 130 -4.10 -7.92 19.89
C ARG A 130 -4.08 -8.73 18.60
N ILE A 131 -5.24 -8.94 17.97
CA ILE A 131 -5.33 -9.64 16.68
C ILE A 131 -4.67 -8.83 15.57
N PHE A 132 -4.95 -7.54 15.48
CA PHE A 132 -4.24 -6.67 14.53
C PHE A 132 -2.73 -6.69 14.76
N ALA A 133 -2.27 -6.59 16.01
CA ALA A 133 -0.85 -6.66 16.35
C ALA A 133 -0.19 -7.99 15.97
N THR A 134 -0.97 -9.08 15.86
CA THR A 134 -0.46 -10.39 15.41
C THR A 134 -0.39 -10.48 13.89
N ILE A 135 -1.32 -9.86 13.15
CA ILE A 135 -1.37 -9.91 11.68
C ILE A 135 -0.45 -8.86 11.05
N MET A 136 -0.32 -7.67 11.62
CA MET A 136 0.45 -6.57 11.04
C MET A 136 1.92 -6.90 10.71
N PRO A 137 2.66 -7.70 11.51
CA PRO A 137 4.01 -8.12 11.12
C PRO A 137 4.05 -8.92 9.82
N LEU A 138 3.03 -9.75 9.52
CA LEU A 138 2.94 -10.48 8.26
C LEU A 138 2.75 -9.51 7.09
N VAL A 139 1.87 -8.53 7.26
CA VAL A 139 1.66 -7.46 6.28
C VAL A 139 2.96 -6.68 6.05
N GLY A 140 3.67 -6.34 7.12
CA GLY A 140 4.93 -5.60 7.04
C GLY A 140 6.08 -6.39 6.39
N LEU A 141 6.07 -7.71 6.47
CA LEU A 141 7.08 -8.59 5.87
C LEU A 141 6.75 -8.97 4.42
N SER A 142 5.50 -8.83 3.99
CA SER A 142 5.07 -9.27 2.66
C SER A 142 5.83 -8.61 1.50
N PRO A 143 6.22 -7.31 1.53
CA PRO A 143 7.01 -6.71 0.46
C PRO A 143 8.41 -7.30 0.29
N ALA A 144 8.95 -7.98 1.31
CA ALA A 144 10.19 -8.73 1.19
C ALA A 144 9.94 -10.17 0.71
N LEU A 145 8.97 -10.84 1.33
CA LEU A 145 8.72 -12.26 1.09
C LEU A 145 8.09 -12.52 -0.29
N ALA A 146 7.23 -11.62 -0.77
CA ALA A 146 6.56 -11.78 -2.04
C ALA A 146 7.52 -11.77 -3.24
N PRO A 147 8.42 -10.77 -3.42
CA PRO A 147 9.40 -10.82 -4.50
C PRO A 147 10.39 -11.98 -4.38
N LEU A 148 10.77 -12.39 -3.16
CA LEU A 148 11.63 -13.56 -2.96
C LEU A 148 10.95 -14.85 -3.45
N LEU A 149 9.68 -15.03 -3.10
CA LEU A 149 8.90 -16.16 -3.58
C LEU A 149 8.73 -16.09 -5.11
N GLY A 150 8.46 -14.91 -5.63
CA GLY A 150 8.35 -14.69 -7.08
C GLY A 150 9.63 -15.00 -7.84
N SER A 151 10.77 -14.55 -7.33
CA SER A 151 12.09 -14.85 -7.95
C SER A 151 12.45 -16.32 -7.85
N TRP A 152 12.10 -17.00 -6.75
CA TRP A 152 12.29 -18.45 -6.62
C TRP A 152 11.43 -19.23 -7.62
N ILE A 153 10.16 -18.86 -7.79
CA ILE A 153 9.28 -19.46 -8.81
C ILE A 153 9.85 -19.25 -10.20
N LEU A 154 10.28 -18.03 -10.52
CA LEU A 154 10.83 -17.68 -11.82
C LEU A 154 12.15 -18.43 -12.13
N ALA A 155 12.94 -18.77 -11.11
CA ALA A 155 14.17 -19.55 -11.28
C ALA A 155 13.91 -21.03 -11.65
N HIS A 156 12.73 -21.57 -11.39
CA HIS A 156 12.39 -22.98 -11.59
C HIS A 156 11.28 -23.19 -12.62
N PHE A 157 10.50 -22.16 -12.92
CA PHE A 157 9.31 -22.16 -13.76
C PHE A 157 9.23 -20.88 -14.58
N ASP A 158 8.22 -20.77 -15.43
CA ASP A 158 7.90 -19.56 -16.18
C ASP A 158 7.21 -18.50 -15.30
N TRP A 159 7.16 -17.26 -15.79
CA TRP A 159 6.49 -16.16 -15.07
C TRP A 159 5.00 -16.43 -14.83
N GLN A 160 4.34 -17.19 -15.69
CA GLN A 160 2.93 -17.62 -15.55
C GLN A 160 2.72 -18.44 -14.27
N ALA A 161 3.73 -19.20 -13.82
CA ALA A 161 3.65 -19.98 -12.58
C ALA A 161 3.46 -19.12 -11.34
N ILE A 162 3.87 -17.85 -11.37
CA ILE A 162 3.59 -16.89 -10.30
C ILE A 162 2.07 -16.69 -10.16
N PHE A 163 1.37 -16.51 -11.27
CA PHE A 163 -0.08 -16.33 -11.28
C PHE A 163 -0.84 -17.63 -11.00
N ALA A 164 -0.30 -18.77 -11.43
CA ALA A 164 -0.82 -20.09 -11.03
C ALA A 164 -0.71 -20.30 -9.51
N THR A 165 0.38 -19.87 -8.90
CA THR A 165 0.58 -19.91 -7.44
C THR A 165 -0.42 -19.00 -6.72
N LEU A 166 -0.63 -17.77 -7.20
CA LEU A 166 -1.64 -16.85 -6.66
C LEU A 166 -3.06 -17.42 -6.81
N PHE A 167 -3.36 -18.07 -7.94
CA PHE A 167 -4.62 -18.77 -8.14
C PHE A 167 -4.82 -19.87 -7.09
N ALA A 168 -3.81 -20.75 -6.90
CA ALA A 168 -3.86 -21.83 -5.92
C ALA A 168 -4.05 -21.30 -4.49
N ILE A 169 -3.28 -20.27 -4.09
CA ILE A 169 -3.44 -19.61 -2.78
C ILE A 169 -4.86 -19.08 -2.62
N THR A 170 -5.43 -18.46 -3.66
CA THR A 170 -6.78 -17.91 -3.62
C THR A 170 -7.82 -18.99 -3.42
N LEU A 171 -7.71 -20.13 -4.11
CA LEU A 171 -8.61 -21.28 -3.89
C LEU A 171 -8.55 -21.79 -2.46
N VAL A 172 -7.34 -21.91 -1.90
CA VAL A 172 -7.15 -22.32 -0.50
C VAL A 172 -7.82 -21.32 0.46
N LEU A 173 -7.70 -20.02 0.21
CA LEU A 173 -8.33 -18.96 1.01
C LEU A 173 -9.86 -18.92 0.84
N MET A 174 -10.39 -19.35 -0.29
CA MET A 174 -11.85 -19.45 -0.51
C MET A 174 -12.51 -20.53 0.34
N LEU A 175 -11.82 -21.65 0.63
CA LEU A 175 -12.41 -22.78 1.35
C LEU A 175 -12.97 -22.36 2.73
N PRO A 176 -12.21 -21.70 3.63
CA PRO A 176 -12.78 -21.23 4.90
C PRO A 176 -13.85 -20.15 4.73
N ALA A 177 -13.78 -19.34 3.66
CA ALA A 177 -14.79 -18.31 3.38
C ALA A 177 -16.19 -18.91 3.17
N PHE A 178 -16.31 -20.10 2.58
CA PHE A 178 -17.60 -20.79 2.45
C PHE A 178 -18.21 -21.17 3.81
N ALA A 179 -17.38 -21.42 4.83
CA ALA A 179 -17.81 -21.76 6.17
C ALA A 179 -18.17 -20.54 7.05
N LEU A 180 -17.94 -19.30 6.57
CA LEU A 180 -18.33 -18.09 7.28
C LEU A 180 -19.85 -18.08 7.52
N LYS A 181 -20.23 -17.83 8.77
CA LYS A 181 -21.62 -17.56 9.11
C LYS A 181 -21.99 -16.13 8.73
N PRO A 182 -23.26 -15.85 8.36
CA PRO A 182 -23.72 -14.48 8.18
C PRO A 182 -23.47 -13.71 9.49
N ALA A 183 -22.70 -12.63 9.43
CA ALA A 183 -22.52 -11.76 10.60
C ALA A 183 -23.87 -11.06 10.88
N HIS A 184 -24.26 -10.98 12.15
CA HIS A 184 -25.40 -10.19 12.56
C HIS A 184 -25.09 -8.73 12.18
N LYS A 185 -26.00 -8.09 11.42
CA LYS A 185 -25.95 -6.65 11.19
C LYS A 185 -25.86 -5.97 12.54
N LYS A 186 -24.75 -5.33 12.85
CA LYS A 186 -24.73 -4.31 13.90
C LYS A 186 -25.65 -3.20 13.38
N GLU A 187 -26.72 -2.93 14.11
CA GLU A 187 -27.58 -1.78 13.86
C GLU A 187 -26.69 -0.54 13.86
N ALA A 188 -26.64 0.14 12.72
CA ALA A 188 -25.99 1.42 12.62
C ALA A 188 -26.74 2.37 13.56
N HIS A 189 -26.06 3.00 14.49
CA HIS A 189 -26.65 4.05 15.31
C HIS A 189 -27.22 5.14 14.38
N ALA A 190 -28.54 5.24 14.34
CA ALA A 190 -29.32 6.02 13.37
C ALA A 190 -29.23 7.55 13.59
N ASP A 191 -28.60 8.03 14.65
CA ASP A 191 -28.75 9.43 15.10
C ASP A 191 -27.59 10.38 14.78
N ALA A 192 -26.49 9.96 14.13
CA ALA A 192 -25.43 10.87 13.75
C ALA A 192 -25.60 11.32 12.29
N LYS A 193 -25.69 12.64 12.05
CA LYS A 193 -25.65 13.21 10.69
C LYS A 193 -24.46 12.63 9.95
N PRO A 194 -24.65 12.01 8.76
CA PRO A 194 -23.57 11.36 8.05
C PRO A 194 -22.52 12.40 7.63
N ILE A 195 -21.31 12.31 8.19
CA ILE A 195 -20.17 13.11 7.73
C ILE A 195 -19.91 12.77 6.27
N THR A 196 -20.02 13.76 5.39
CA THR A 196 -19.85 13.58 3.93
C THR A 196 -18.37 13.61 3.56
N PHE A 197 -18.01 13.02 2.41
CA PHE A 197 -16.63 13.11 1.88
C PHE A 197 -16.19 14.55 1.63
N THR A 198 -17.12 15.42 1.25
CA THR A 198 -16.87 16.86 1.06
C THR A 198 -16.48 17.55 2.35
N SER A 199 -17.10 17.21 3.49
CA SER A 199 -16.74 17.78 4.80
C SER A 199 -15.36 17.30 5.26
N LEU A 200 -14.95 16.05 4.95
CA LEU A 200 -13.61 15.56 5.22
C LEU A 200 -12.58 16.33 4.39
N LEU A 201 -12.87 16.52 3.09
CA LEU A 201 -11.99 17.26 2.19
C LEU A 201 -11.94 18.76 2.49
N SER A 202 -12.90 19.34 3.18
CA SER A 202 -12.84 20.75 3.60
C SER A 202 -11.87 20.97 4.76
N ALA A 203 -11.60 19.95 5.58
CA ALA A 203 -10.71 20.03 6.73
C ALA A 203 -9.23 20.08 6.31
N LYS A 204 -8.58 21.24 6.47
CA LYS A 204 -7.18 21.46 6.06
C LYS A 204 -6.21 20.48 6.72
N ALA A 205 -6.38 20.19 8.02
CA ALA A 205 -5.54 19.23 8.73
C ALA A 205 -5.64 17.81 8.15
N TYR A 206 -6.86 17.37 7.80
CA TYR A 206 -7.09 16.08 7.15
C TYR A 206 -6.37 16.01 5.80
N ARG A 207 -6.62 16.98 4.92
CA ARG A 207 -5.98 17.04 3.61
C ARG A 207 -4.45 17.05 3.69
N GLY A 208 -3.89 17.82 4.63
CA GLY A 208 -2.44 17.90 4.84
C GLY A 208 -1.84 16.53 5.20
N ASN A 209 -2.41 15.85 6.19
CA ASN A 209 -1.94 14.53 6.60
C ASN A 209 -2.14 13.46 5.52
N VAL A 210 -3.27 13.47 4.82
CA VAL A 210 -3.53 12.56 3.70
C VAL A 210 -2.54 12.80 2.55
N LEU A 211 -2.23 14.05 2.24
CA LEU A 211 -1.26 14.38 1.19
C LEU A 211 0.16 13.93 1.54
N ILE A 212 0.59 14.08 2.81
CA ILE A 212 1.89 13.54 3.27
C ILE A 212 1.92 12.02 3.10
N TYR A 213 0.89 11.34 3.60
CA TYR A 213 0.79 9.88 3.50
C TYR A 213 0.81 9.41 2.05
N ALA A 214 0.02 10.05 1.19
CA ALA A 214 -0.06 9.72 -0.22
C ALA A 214 1.25 9.99 -0.96
N ALA A 215 1.93 11.11 -0.69
CA ALA A 215 3.20 11.47 -1.30
C ALA A 215 4.32 10.48 -0.92
N CYS A 216 4.47 10.17 0.36
CA CYS A 216 5.45 9.19 0.83
C CYS A 216 5.18 7.78 0.26
N SER A 217 3.92 7.38 0.16
CA SER A 217 3.53 6.11 -0.47
C SER A 217 3.78 6.12 -1.98
N ALA A 218 3.47 7.22 -2.67
CA ALA A 218 3.70 7.36 -4.10
C ALA A 218 5.19 7.24 -4.47
N SER A 219 6.09 7.78 -3.63
CA SER A 219 7.53 7.61 -3.77
C SER A 219 7.94 6.13 -3.75
N PHE A 220 7.39 5.36 -2.79
CA PHE A 220 7.66 3.92 -2.69
C PHE A 220 7.12 3.15 -3.91
N PHE A 221 5.89 3.44 -4.37
CA PHE A 221 5.32 2.79 -5.55
C PHE A 221 5.99 3.22 -6.86
N ALA A 222 6.50 4.44 -6.97
CA ALA A 222 7.37 4.84 -8.08
C ALA A 222 8.61 3.94 -8.14
N TRP A 223 9.25 3.68 -7.00
CA TRP A 223 10.37 2.74 -6.90
C TRP A 223 9.97 1.31 -7.27
N LEU A 224 8.87 0.78 -6.75
CA LEU A 224 8.39 -0.56 -7.11
C LEU A 224 8.16 -0.72 -8.61
N THR A 225 7.70 0.35 -9.29
CA THR A 225 7.46 0.34 -10.72
C THR A 225 8.74 0.36 -11.54
N GLY A 226 9.73 1.17 -11.12
CA GLY A 226 10.96 1.40 -11.88
C GLY A 226 12.10 0.45 -11.49
N SER A 227 12.19 0.03 -10.23
CA SER A 227 13.35 -0.72 -9.72
C SER A 227 13.63 -2.05 -10.44
N PRO A 228 12.64 -2.85 -10.91
CA PRO A 228 12.92 -4.05 -11.66
C PRO A 228 13.73 -3.77 -12.95
N PHE A 229 13.40 -2.68 -13.65
CA PHE A 229 14.13 -2.27 -14.87
C PHE A 229 15.49 -1.66 -14.52
N ILE A 230 15.55 -0.79 -13.50
CA ILE A 230 16.81 -0.20 -13.02
C ILE A 230 17.82 -1.30 -12.70
N LEU A 231 17.43 -2.29 -11.91
CA LEU A 231 18.31 -3.34 -11.46
C LEU A 231 18.64 -4.34 -12.60
N HIS A 232 17.69 -4.60 -13.49
CA HIS A 232 17.94 -5.40 -14.69
C HIS A 232 18.96 -4.73 -15.61
N ASP A 233 18.84 -3.42 -15.87
CA ASP A 233 19.78 -2.65 -16.72
C ASP A 233 21.18 -2.59 -16.09
N MET A 234 21.29 -2.68 -14.76
CA MET A 234 22.55 -2.82 -14.04
C MET A 234 23.12 -4.25 -14.07
N GLY A 235 22.43 -5.20 -14.72
CA GLY A 235 22.88 -6.60 -14.89
C GLY A 235 22.53 -7.54 -13.73
N TYR A 236 21.65 -7.13 -12.81
CA TYR A 236 21.23 -7.99 -11.70
C TYR A 236 20.21 -9.04 -12.15
N SER A 237 20.38 -10.28 -11.67
CA SER A 237 19.46 -11.38 -11.91
C SER A 237 18.11 -11.16 -11.21
N PRO A 238 17.02 -11.80 -11.65
CA PRO A 238 15.72 -11.76 -10.96
C PRO A 238 15.79 -12.13 -9.48
N ALA A 239 16.68 -13.08 -9.11
CA ALA A 239 16.91 -13.46 -7.72
C ALA A 239 17.53 -12.31 -6.90
N ALA A 240 18.53 -11.61 -7.47
CA ALA A 240 19.14 -10.44 -6.84
C ALA A 240 18.14 -9.28 -6.72
N ILE A 241 17.28 -9.07 -7.72
CA ILE A 241 16.20 -8.09 -7.69
C ILE A 241 15.24 -8.41 -6.54
N GLY A 242 14.76 -9.65 -6.45
CA GLY A 242 13.91 -10.09 -5.34
C GLY A 242 14.56 -9.87 -3.96
N LEU A 243 15.85 -10.22 -3.83
CA LEU A 243 16.61 -10.05 -2.59
C LEU A 243 16.80 -8.58 -2.20
N SER A 244 16.86 -7.66 -3.16
CA SER A 244 17.03 -6.22 -2.91
C SER A 244 15.89 -5.60 -2.10
N TYR A 245 14.69 -6.19 -2.12
CA TYR A 245 13.54 -5.71 -1.36
C TYR A 245 13.62 -6.06 0.14
N VAL A 246 14.46 -7.02 0.53
CA VAL A 246 14.61 -7.43 1.94
C VAL A 246 15.14 -6.30 2.83
N PRO A 247 16.30 -5.66 2.53
CA PRO A 247 16.81 -4.57 3.34
C PRO A 247 15.84 -3.38 3.40
N GLN A 248 15.11 -3.10 2.33
CA GLN A 248 14.10 -2.05 2.28
C GLN A 248 12.95 -2.32 3.27
N THR A 249 12.47 -3.57 3.31
CA THR A 249 11.41 -3.99 4.24
C THR A 249 11.89 -3.95 5.69
N ILE A 250 13.11 -4.43 5.96
CA ILE A 250 13.71 -4.35 7.30
C ILE A 250 13.81 -2.88 7.73
N ALA A 251 14.30 -2.00 6.86
CA ALA A 251 14.40 -0.57 7.11
C ALA A 251 13.03 0.06 7.46
N PHE A 252 11.99 -0.28 6.70
CA PHE A 252 10.62 0.18 6.97
C PHE A 252 10.12 -0.28 8.36
N LEU A 253 10.35 -1.54 8.72
CA LEU A 253 9.98 -2.08 10.03
C LEU A 253 10.78 -1.41 11.15
N VAL A 254 12.08 -1.18 10.96
CA VAL A 254 12.91 -0.43 11.93
C VAL A 254 12.34 0.96 12.15
N GLY A 255 11.92 1.66 11.08
CA GLY A 255 11.25 2.96 11.18
C GLY A 255 9.95 2.90 11.97
N GLY A 256 9.10 1.92 11.68
CA GLY A 256 7.80 1.75 12.35
C GLY A 256 7.93 1.40 13.84
N TYR A 257 8.77 0.43 14.18
CA TYR A 257 9.02 0.07 15.59
C TYR A 257 9.77 1.16 16.33
N GLY A 258 10.76 1.82 15.68
CA GLY A 258 11.45 2.97 16.23
C GLY A 258 10.52 4.14 16.55
N CYS A 259 9.60 4.44 15.63
CA CYS A 259 8.56 5.44 15.86
C CYS A 259 7.67 5.09 17.06
N ARG A 260 7.24 3.83 17.17
CA ARG A 260 6.45 3.37 18.32
C ARG A 260 7.18 3.58 19.65
N ALA A 261 8.47 3.29 19.71
CA ALA A 261 9.29 3.53 20.90
C ALA A 261 9.49 5.02 21.18
N ALA A 262 9.70 5.82 20.13
CA ALA A 262 9.88 7.26 20.25
C ALA A 262 8.61 7.99 20.73
N LEU A 263 7.42 7.54 20.28
CA LEU A 263 6.12 8.09 20.69
C LEU A 263 5.81 7.88 22.19
N GLN A 264 6.60 7.10 22.92
CA GLN A 264 6.50 7.02 24.38
C GLN A 264 7.12 8.25 25.08
N LYS A 265 8.01 8.99 24.39
CA LYS A 265 8.76 10.12 24.93
C LYS A 265 8.45 11.43 24.23
N TRP A 266 8.10 11.40 22.96
CA TRP A 266 7.87 12.59 22.14
C TRP A 266 6.51 12.52 21.43
N GLU A 267 5.93 13.67 21.18
CA GLU A 267 4.68 13.77 20.41
C GLU A 267 4.97 13.61 18.91
N GLY A 268 4.06 12.93 18.20
CA GLY A 268 4.21 12.70 16.76
C GLY A 268 4.31 14.01 15.95
N GLN A 269 3.68 15.09 16.42
CA GLN A 269 3.77 16.42 15.80
C GLN A 269 5.18 17.01 15.86
N GLN A 270 5.90 16.78 16.95
CA GLN A 270 7.28 17.26 17.13
C GLN A 270 8.26 16.46 16.26
N MET A 271 7.99 15.18 16.07
CA MET A 271 8.84 14.27 15.28
C MET A 271 8.64 14.48 13.77
N LEU A 272 7.42 14.77 13.32
CA LEU A 272 7.05 14.80 11.91
C LEU A 272 7.95 15.69 11.03
N PRO A 273 8.29 16.94 11.39
CA PRO A 273 9.15 17.79 10.56
C PRO A 273 10.55 17.18 10.35
N TRP A 274 11.14 16.58 11.37
CA TRP A 274 12.45 15.94 11.28
C TRP A 274 12.42 14.68 10.41
N LEU A 275 11.33 13.90 10.51
CA LEU A 275 11.13 12.73 9.66
C LEU A 275 10.91 13.13 8.19
N LEU A 276 10.23 14.23 7.93
CA LEU A 276 10.07 14.77 6.57
C LEU A 276 11.38 15.32 6.00
N VAL A 277 12.23 15.92 6.82
CA VAL A 277 13.60 16.30 6.41
C VAL A 277 14.42 15.07 6.08
N LEU A 278 14.39 14.03 6.92
CA LEU A 278 15.07 12.75 6.66
C LEU A 278 14.57 12.12 5.35
N TYR A 279 13.25 12.10 5.14
CA TYR A 279 12.62 11.65 3.91
C TYR A 279 13.11 12.46 2.69
N ALA A 280 13.11 13.78 2.77
CA ALA A 280 13.56 14.64 1.68
C ALA A 280 15.03 14.42 1.33
N LEU A 281 15.90 14.40 2.33
CA LEU A 281 17.35 14.17 2.13
C LEU A 281 17.63 12.80 1.53
N SER A 282 16.91 11.76 1.96
CA SER A 282 17.08 10.42 1.42
C SER A 282 16.62 10.32 -0.04
N VAL A 283 15.49 10.94 -0.40
CA VAL A 283 15.00 10.98 -1.78
C VAL A 283 15.95 11.79 -2.68
N ILE A 284 16.45 12.94 -2.20
CA ILE A 284 17.47 13.73 -2.92
C ILE A 284 18.73 12.90 -3.10
N GLY A 285 19.18 12.18 -2.07
CA GLY A 285 20.31 11.27 -2.15
C GLY A 285 20.12 10.19 -3.21
N THR A 286 18.95 9.54 -3.23
CA THR A 286 18.63 8.53 -4.25
C THR A 286 18.62 9.13 -5.67
N TRP A 287 18.08 10.34 -5.83
CA TRP A 287 18.08 11.05 -7.13
C TRP A 287 19.50 11.44 -7.56
N ALA A 288 20.34 11.89 -6.63
CA ALA A 288 21.72 12.29 -6.92
C ALA A 288 22.58 11.12 -7.44
N VAL A 289 22.29 9.89 -7.02
CA VAL A 289 22.95 8.68 -7.52
C VAL A 289 22.79 8.52 -9.03
N GLY A 290 21.68 8.98 -9.61
CA GLY A 290 21.45 8.94 -11.06
C GLY A 290 22.48 9.72 -11.89
N PHE A 291 23.27 10.60 -11.26
CA PHE A 291 24.34 11.38 -11.91
C PHE A 291 25.75 10.85 -11.63
N ILE A 292 25.87 9.75 -10.87
CA ILE A 292 27.16 9.13 -10.54
C ILE A 292 27.45 8.02 -11.58
N PRO A 293 28.46 8.19 -12.45
CA PRO A 293 28.82 7.16 -13.41
C PRO A 293 29.26 5.87 -12.67
N GLY A 294 28.68 4.71 -13.07
CA GLY A 294 29.05 3.42 -12.50
C GLY A 294 28.54 3.20 -11.07
N ALA A 295 27.54 3.96 -10.62
CA ALA A 295 26.92 3.72 -9.32
C ALA A 295 26.40 2.27 -9.22
N GLY A 296 26.70 1.61 -8.12
CA GLY A 296 26.28 0.23 -7.85
C GLY A 296 24.97 0.17 -7.06
N LEU A 297 24.61 -1.06 -6.68
CA LEU A 297 23.38 -1.33 -5.93
C LEU A 297 23.36 -0.65 -4.56
N ALA A 298 24.49 -0.63 -3.86
CA ALA A 298 24.59 -0.08 -2.52
C ALA A 298 24.32 1.43 -2.50
N GLU A 299 24.86 2.16 -3.48
CA GLU A 299 24.69 3.60 -3.61
C GLU A 299 23.22 4.00 -3.78
N ILE A 300 22.43 3.14 -4.42
CA ILE A 300 20.97 3.35 -4.61
C ILE A 300 20.20 2.89 -3.36
N LEU A 301 20.51 1.69 -2.84
CA LEU A 301 19.73 1.08 -1.76
C LEU A 301 19.95 1.76 -0.42
N ILE A 302 21.14 2.28 -0.12
CA ILE A 302 21.39 2.93 1.17
C ILE A 302 20.47 4.14 1.39
N PRO A 303 20.43 5.16 0.50
CA PRO A 303 19.52 6.28 0.68
C PRO A 303 18.04 5.84 0.58
N PHE A 304 17.73 4.84 -0.24
CA PHE A 304 16.37 4.29 -0.30
C PHE A 304 15.95 3.62 1.02
N CYS A 305 16.82 2.87 1.66
CA CYS A 305 16.55 2.29 2.98
C CYS A 305 16.34 3.37 4.05
N VAL A 306 17.08 4.49 4.00
CA VAL A 306 16.85 5.65 4.86
C VAL A 306 15.46 6.24 4.63
N MET A 307 15.03 6.34 3.36
CA MET A 307 13.66 6.74 3.01
C MET A 307 12.62 5.75 3.57
N ALA A 308 12.89 4.45 3.49
CA ALA A 308 12.00 3.44 4.04
C ALA A 308 11.86 3.54 5.57
N ILE A 309 12.95 3.82 6.30
CA ILE A 309 12.91 4.14 7.74
C ILE A 309 12.00 5.35 8.00
N ALA A 310 12.20 6.43 7.25
CA ALA A 310 11.39 7.64 7.39
C ALA A 310 9.90 7.33 7.14
N ASN A 311 9.56 6.60 6.08
CA ASN A 311 8.19 6.21 5.75
C ASN A 311 7.56 5.34 6.84
N GLY A 312 8.29 4.37 7.37
CA GLY A 312 7.84 3.53 8.49
C GLY A 312 7.47 4.32 9.73
N ALA A 313 8.17 5.43 9.98
CA ALA A 313 7.90 6.34 11.10
C ALA A 313 6.80 7.38 10.77
N ILE A 314 6.74 7.91 9.56
CA ILE A 314 5.77 8.93 9.13
C ILE A 314 4.35 8.36 9.09
N TYR A 315 4.15 7.16 8.53
CA TYR A 315 2.82 6.59 8.27
C TYR A 315 1.92 6.53 9.50
N PRO A 316 2.33 5.92 10.63
CA PRO A 316 1.47 5.84 11.80
C PRO A 316 1.11 7.23 12.37
N ILE A 317 2.01 8.21 12.27
CA ILE A 317 1.79 9.57 12.77
C ILE A 317 0.72 10.26 11.94
N VAL A 318 0.89 10.33 10.62
CA VAL A 318 -0.01 11.10 9.74
C VAL A 318 -1.38 10.44 9.60
N VAL A 319 -1.45 9.10 9.59
CA VAL A 319 -2.72 8.35 9.58
C VAL A 319 -3.50 8.61 10.86
N ALA A 320 -2.86 8.51 12.02
CA ALA A 320 -3.52 8.80 13.29
C ALA A 320 -4.03 10.24 13.38
N GLN A 321 -3.21 11.20 12.93
CA GLN A 321 -3.58 12.63 12.93
C GLN A 321 -4.70 12.95 11.93
N ALA A 322 -4.78 12.27 10.79
CA ALA A 322 -5.86 12.43 9.84
C ALA A 322 -7.20 11.91 10.40
N LEU A 323 -7.18 10.79 11.10
CA LEU A 323 -8.40 10.12 11.56
C LEU A 323 -8.91 10.66 12.93
N ARG A 324 -8.02 11.17 13.76
CA ARG A 324 -8.34 11.64 15.13
C ARG A 324 -9.50 12.65 15.21
N PRO A 325 -9.65 13.63 14.28
CA PRO A 325 -10.75 14.60 14.34
C PRO A 325 -12.14 14.01 14.01
N PHE A 326 -12.19 12.77 13.48
CA PHE A 326 -13.42 12.16 12.97
C PHE A 326 -13.76 10.81 13.62
N PRO A 327 -13.90 10.74 14.97
CA PRO A 327 -14.12 9.47 15.67
C PRO A 327 -15.44 8.78 15.26
N GLN A 328 -16.46 9.57 14.86
CA GLN A 328 -17.77 9.05 14.42
C GLN A 328 -17.78 8.61 12.94
N ALA A 329 -16.75 8.96 12.15
CA ALA A 329 -16.65 8.68 10.72
C ALA A 329 -15.28 8.08 10.34
N THR A 330 -14.60 7.44 11.29
CA THR A 330 -13.24 6.90 11.08
C THR A 330 -13.16 5.98 9.88
N GLY A 331 -14.16 5.11 9.65
CA GLY A 331 -14.19 4.22 8.50
C GLY A 331 -14.26 4.97 7.15
N ARG A 332 -15.10 6.02 7.05
CA ARG A 332 -15.20 6.85 5.84
C ARG A 332 -13.93 7.67 5.61
N ALA A 333 -13.37 8.23 6.68
CA ALA A 333 -12.12 8.99 6.60
C ALA A 333 -10.95 8.09 6.17
N ALA A 334 -10.84 6.88 6.71
CA ALA A 334 -9.83 5.91 6.31
C ALA A 334 -10.01 5.44 4.86
N ALA A 335 -11.25 5.17 4.42
CA ALA A 335 -11.52 4.77 3.03
C ALA A 335 -11.11 5.86 2.04
N LEU A 336 -11.48 7.12 2.31
CA LEU A 336 -11.10 8.25 1.47
C LEU A 336 -9.58 8.46 1.46
N GLN A 337 -8.94 8.38 2.64
CA GLN A 337 -7.49 8.47 2.77
C GLN A 337 -6.78 7.43 1.91
N ASN A 338 -7.18 6.16 2.02
CA ASN A 338 -6.58 5.06 1.25
C ASN A 338 -6.82 5.20 -0.25
N THR A 339 -8.01 5.64 -0.66
CA THR A 339 -8.31 5.91 -2.07
C THR A 339 -7.43 7.02 -2.64
N LEU A 340 -7.29 8.13 -1.92
CA LEU A 340 -6.44 9.25 -2.35
C LEU A 340 -4.95 8.86 -2.38
N GLN A 341 -4.52 8.08 -1.39
CA GLN A 341 -3.15 7.54 -1.34
C GLN A 341 -2.88 6.64 -2.55
N LEU A 342 -3.72 5.65 -2.82
CA LEU A 342 -3.55 4.74 -3.95
C LEU A 342 -3.71 5.45 -5.30
N GLY A 343 -4.60 6.45 -5.38
CA GLY A 343 -4.74 7.30 -6.56
C GLY A 343 -3.45 8.05 -6.89
N LEU A 344 -2.76 8.61 -5.89
CA LEU A 344 -1.47 9.27 -6.10
C LEU A 344 -0.36 8.25 -6.43
N CYS A 345 -0.39 7.06 -5.81
CA CYS A 345 0.51 5.96 -6.16
C CYS A 345 0.33 5.53 -7.62
N PHE A 346 -0.91 5.41 -8.07
CA PHE A 346 -1.24 5.14 -9.48
C PHE A 346 -0.66 6.20 -10.41
N LEU A 347 -0.86 7.48 -10.12
CA LEU A 347 -0.34 8.57 -10.95
C LEU A 347 1.19 8.55 -11.00
N ALA A 348 1.86 8.37 -9.87
CA ALA A 348 3.32 8.28 -9.82
C ALA A 348 3.83 7.07 -10.63
N SER A 349 3.23 5.89 -10.43
CA SER A 349 3.54 4.67 -11.18
C SER A 349 3.30 4.84 -12.68
N LEU A 350 2.20 5.50 -13.08
CA LEU A 350 1.87 5.76 -14.48
C LEU A 350 2.91 6.67 -15.15
N VAL A 351 3.34 7.74 -14.47
CA VAL A 351 4.38 8.64 -14.98
C VAL A 351 5.71 7.90 -15.15
N VAL A 352 6.11 7.09 -14.17
CA VAL A 352 7.31 6.24 -14.29
C VAL A 352 7.18 5.30 -15.49
N SER A 353 6.03 4.64 -15.65
CA SER A 353 5.79 3.70 -16.75
C SER A 353 5.85 4.38 -18.13
N ALA A 354 5.25 5.57 -18.24
CA ALA A 354 5.22 6.33 -19.49
C ALA A 354 6.61 6.84 -19.92
N LEU A 355 7.51 7.09 -18.97
CA LEU A 355 8.83 7.68 -19.20
C LEU A 355 9.96 6.70 -18.84
N ILE A 356 9.73 5.41 -18.92
CA ILE A 356 10.65 4.35 -18.47
C ILE A 356 11.93 4.22 -19.32
N ALA A 357 12.09 4.98 -20.38
CA ALA A 357 13.27 4.94 -21.26
C ALA A 357 14.60 5.20 -20.51
N THR A 358 14.55 5.97 -19.41
CA THR A 358 15.67 6.20 -18.50
C THR A 358 15.23 5.83 -17.07
N PRO A 359 15.18 4.53 -16.73
CA PRO A 359 14.46 4.06 -15.55
C PRO A 359 14.91 4.72 -14.24
N LEU A 360 16.22 4.81 -14.02
CA LEU A 360 16.77 5.39 -12.78
C LEU A 360 16.41 6.86 -12.63
N LEU A 361 16.70 7.67 -13.66
CA LEU A 361 16.47 9.12 -13.60
C LEU A 361 14.98 9.45 -13.53
N THR A 362 14.15 8.77 -14.31
CA THR A 362 12.69 8.96 -14.29
C THR A 362 12.11 8.60 -12.94
N THR A 363 12.42 7.41 -12.42
CA THR A 363 11.90 6.93 -11.13
C THR A 363 12.26 7.89 -10.00
N THR A 364 13.54 8.25 -9.89
CA THR A 364 14.03 9.12 -8.82
C THR A 364 13.54 10.56 -8.95
N SER A 365 13.31 11.06 -10.18
CA SER A 365 12.70 12.38 -10.41
C SER A 365 11.23 12.42 -10.00
N VAL A 366 10.46 11.36 -10.28
CA VAL A 366 9.09 11.23 -9.76
C VAL A 366 9.09 11.18 -8.24
N MET A 367 10.02 10.43 -7.62
CA MET A 367 10.19 10.44 -6.16
C MET A 367 10.51 11.85 -5.63
N LEU A 368 11.33 12.63 -6.33
CA LEU A 368 11.67 14.01 -5.93
C LEU A 368 10.44 14.93 -5.93
N VAL A 369 9.52 14.78 -6.88
CA VAL A 369 8.25 15.53 -6.91
C VAL A 369 7.42 15.24 -5.65
N THR A 370 7.44 14.02 -5.14
CA THR A 370 6.69 13.68 -3.93
C THR A 370 7.20 14.39 -2.68
N VAL A 371 8.48 14.81 -2.65
CA VAL A 371 9.03 15.65 -1.57
C VAL A 371 8.31 17.01 -1.53
N ALA A 372 8.11 17.63 -2.69
CA ALA A 372 7.37 18.89 -2.78
C ALA A 372 5.89 18.71 -2.31
N LEU A 373 5.25 17.62 -2.70
CA LEU A 373 3.89 17.31 -2.26
C LEU A 373 3.81 17.07 -0.75
N ALA A 374 4.78 16.35 -0.17
CA ALA A 374 4.85 16.13 1.27
C ALA A 374 5.08 17.45 2.04
N ALA A 375 5.94 18.33 1.53
CA ALA A 375 6.16 19.66 2.08
C ALA A 375 4.90 20.54 2.01
N LEU A 376 4.16 20.48 0.90
CA LEU A 376 2.86 21.15 0.77
C LEU A 376 1.86 20.62 1.79
N GLY A 377 1.77 19.30 1.94
CA GLY A 377 0.91 18.67 2.93
C GLY A 377 1.24 19.10 4.36
N TYR A 378 2.52 19.19 4.69
CA TYR A 378 2.98 19.68 5.99
C TYR A 378 2.59 21.15 6.24
N ARG A 379 2.77 22.02 5.25
CA ARG A 379 2.33 23.43 5.34
C ARG A 379 0.82 23.54 5.59
N MET A 380 0.02 22.74 4.89
CA MET A 380 -1.44 22.71 5.08
C MET A 380 -1.83 22.28 6.49
N GLN A 381 -1.19 21.25 7.03
CA GLN A 381 -1.42 20.75 8.39
C GLN A 381 -0.99 21.80 9.43
N ALA A 382 0.23 22.33 9.33
CA ALA A 382 0.76 23.31 10.28
C ALA A 382 -0.08 24.60 10.34
N SER A 383 -0.58 25.06 9.18
CA SER A 383 -1.47 26.24 9.16
C SER A 383 -2.81 25.99 9.87
N ALA A 384 -3.35 24.78 9.78
CA ALA A 384 -4.60 24.42 10.46
C ALA A 384 -4.42 24.35 11.98
N GLN A 385 -3.27 23.87 12.45
CA GLN A 385 -2.96 23.79 13.89
C GLN A 385 -2.81 25.19 14.51
N ARG A 386 -2.08 26.10 13.86
CA ARG A 386 -1.94 27.49 14.36
C ARG A 386 -3.27 28.17 14.56
N VAL A 387 -4.22 28.04 13.62
CA VAL A 387 -5.57 28.61 13.73
C VAL A 387 -6.33 28.00 14.92
N GLN A 388 -6.12 26.70 15.19
CA GLN A 388 -6.78 26.02 16.30
C GLN A 388 -6.21 26.46 17.67
N ASP A 389 -4.88 26.61 17.75
CA ASP A 389 -4.18 27.07 18.96
C ASP A 389 -4.56 28.52 19.30
N GLU A 390 -4.58 29.41 18.30
CA GLU A 390 -5.04 30.81 18.46
C GLU A 390 -6.48 30.88 18.94
N SER A 391 -7.38 30.06 18.38
CA SER A 391 -8.78 30.00 18.79
C SER A 391 -8.99 29.51 20.23
N THR A 392 -8.11 28.64 20.70
CA THR A 392 -8.13 28.09 22.06
C THR A 392 -7.59 29.12 23.07
N GLN A 393 -6.51 29.84 22.72
CA GLN A 393 -5.95 30.90 23.57
C GLN A 393 -6.92 32.05 23.76
N VAL A 394 -7.63 32.47 22.71
CA VAL A 394 -8.66 33.53 22.81
C VAL A 394 -9.81 33.12 23.73
N LYS A 395 -10.23 31.84 23.69
CA LYS A 395 -11.28 31.33 24.59
C LYS A 395 -10.84 31.27 26.06
N THR A 396 -9.56 30.92 26.30
CA THR A 396 -9.02 30.89 27.68
C THR A 396 -8.71 32.29 28.25
N SER A 397 -8.50 33.31 27.40
CA SER A 397 -8.27 34.69 27.84
C SER A 397 -9.57 35.44 28.15
N HIS A 398 -10.74 34.90 27.76
CA HIS A 398 -12.08 35.47 28.03
C HIS A 398 -12.89 34.68 29.07
N ALA A 399 -12.30 33.61 29.67
CA ALA A 399 -12.86 32.82 30.76
C ALA A 399 -12.12 33.15 32.08
#